data_b13bbad0d50af5ca361a78795d902117
#
_entry.id   b13bbad0d50af5ca361a78795d902117
#
_cell.length_a   1.000
_cell.length_b   1.000
_cell.length_c   1.000
_cell.angle_alpha   90.00
_cell.angle_beta   90.00
_cell.angle_gamma   90.00
#
_symmetry.space_group_name_H-M   'P 1'
#
loop_
_entity.id
_entity.type
_entity.pdbx_description
1 polymer ?
#
loop_
_entity_poly.entity_id
_entity_poly.type
_entity_poly.pdbx_seq_one_letter_code
_entity_poly.pdbx_strand_id
1 'polypeptide(L)'
;SLLLVQESAQAKIGTVQKILPSELHVEGRYIYNAEGEKVRLTGANIPDLQWATGGDNDLMKRVGLLCDSWNANCVRLCVHSKFWFGQEWYQGKSYGDYRKMVDNVINQITSRGKYVILNLHEFYAITEQQKDFWNDAVEVYGNNPGVIFGLLNEPHDIDWEMWRNGGMLETTDSYGKKTQRVYGHQEILDMIRNKGAKNIVIAGGLDWSYYFDGLCDGYNGMEHGYKLEDKTGNGVIYDTHIYPMKPEYNPVEKAVECLVDEAPILVGEYGHWGERLFDWYDNYLCEYPHVWMNEIHDFIDRNELNYTAWSFHTGANPNMFMDYDTFTPSNYSGIYMKYKMLQEPETRPEEKDRQYVDPSPLSTWEHIIDFDDNTVDFKVYGKEVRTERTDSGYEGRGQLIDFDRSCVDSWDSAAIADFDKDTDLSGAKWLAVRIKGDGDMRKIGIGLELKDGRLFTTY
;
A
#
# COMPACT_ATOMS: atom_id res chain seq x y z
N SER A 1 2.26 66.36 -28.93
CA SER A 1 2.20 64.97 -29.43
C SER A 1 3.10 64.10 -28.55
N LEU A 2 2.52 63.41 -27.58
CA LEU A 2 3.22 62.38 -26.79
C LEU A 2 2.90 61.03 -27.46
N LEU A 3 3.92 60.35 -28.00
CA LEU A 3 3.82 58.95 -28.41
C LEU A 3 4.08 58.11 -27.16
N LEU A 4 3.06 57.38 -26.72
CA LEU A 4 3.20 56.27 -25.78
C LEU A 4 3.56 54.99 -26.56
N VAL A 5 4.76 54.49 -26.37
CA VAL A 5 5.18 53.17 -26.84
C VAL A 5 4.74 52.18 -25.74
N GLN A 6 3.73 51.40 -26.06
CA GLN A 6 3.38 50.21 -25.24
C GLN A 6 4.32 49.06 -25.62
N GLU A 7 5.31 48.81 -24.79
CA GLU A 7 6.02 47.53 -24.82
C GLU A 7 5.14 46.42 -24.23
N SER A 8 4.65 45.55 -25.09
CA SER A 8 3.99 44.33 -24.65
C SER A 8 5.04 43.38 -24.08
N ALA A 9 5.03 43.22 -22.77
CA ALA A 9 5.74 42.17 -22.09
C ALA A 9 5.13 40.83 -22.49
N GLN A 10 5.68 40.17 -23.52
CA GLN A 10 5.44 38.75 -23.76
C GLN A 10 6.11 38.00 -22.57
N ALA A 11 5.28 37.54 -21.65
CA ALA A 11 5.70 36.54 -20.66
C ALA A 11 6.22 35.32 -21.42
N LYS A 12 7.52 35.07 -21.37
CA LYS A 12 8.10 33.81 -21.78
C LYS A 12 7.45 32.75 -20.91
N ILE A 13 6.54 31.97 -21.47
CA ILE A 13 6.10 30.72 -20.90
C ILE A 13 7.36 29.85 -20.84
N GLY A 14 7.99 29.83 -19.68
CA GLY A 14 9.08 28.88 -19.42
C GLY A 14 8.51 27.49 -19.64
N THR A 15 9.11 26.72 -20.50
CA THR A 15 8.87 25.29 -20.59
C THR A 15 9.07 24.73 -19.18
N VAL A 16 7.98 24.31 -18.53
CA VAL A 16 8.07 23.57 -17.27
C VAL A 16 8.87 22.31 -17.62
N GLN A 17 10.12 22.29 -17.18
CA GLN A 17 10.98 21.13 -17.38
C GLN A 17 10.31 19.98 -16.60
N LYS A 18 9.90 18.93 -17.32
CA LYS A 18 9.25 17.77 -16.73
C LYS A 18 10.29 17.13 -15.79
N ILE A 19 10.11 17.27 -14.50
CA ILE A 19 11.01 16.68 -13.50
C ILE A 19 10.60 15.21 -13.41
N LEU A 20 11.35 14.35 -14.11
CA LEU A 20 11.23 12.91 -13.92
C LEU A 20 11.98 12.53 -12.63
N PRO A 21 11.54 11.47 -11.94
CA PRO A 21 12.28 10.96 -10.79
C PRO A 21 13.67 10.46 -11.21
N SER A 22 14.61 10.41 -10.25
CA SER A 22 15.94 9.90 -10.47
C SER A 22 15.91 8.41 -10.85
N GLU A 23 16.84 7.98 -11.70
CA GLU A 23 16.96 6.56 -12.06
C GLU A 23 17.32 5.74 -10.83
N LEU A 24 16.63 4.61 -10.65
CA LEU A 24 16.86 3.68 -9.54
C LEU A 24 17.72 2.50 -9.96
N HIS A 25 18.52 1.99 -9.02
CA HIS A 25 19.25 0.75 -9.17
C HIS A 25 19.33 -0.02 -7.84
N VAL A 26 19.57 -1.31 -7.93
CA VAL A 26 19.67 -2.23 -6.80
C VAL A 26 21.14 -2.43 -6.40
N GLU A 27 21.43 -2.32 -5.09
CA GLU A 27 22.69 -2.72 -4.49
C GLU A 27 22.42 -3.57 -3.24
N GLY A 28 22.76 -4.86 -3.30
CA GLY A 28 22.41 -5.81 -2.24
C GLY A 28 20.89 -5.87 -2.01
N ARG A 29 20.46 -5.66 -0.77
CA ARG A 29 19.04 -5.68 -0.40
C ARG A 29 18.33 -4.34 -0.55
N TYR A 30 18.98 -3.30 -1.05
CA TYR A 30 18.45 -1.94 -1.08
C TYR A 30 18.36 -1.38 -2.50
N ILE A 31 17.56 -0.35 -2.62
CA ILE A 31 17.39 0.44 -3.84
C ILE A 31 18.04 1.80 -3.59
N TYR A 32 18.75 2.29 -4.58
CA TYR A 32 19.38 3.62 -4.56
C TYR A 32 18.98 4.42 -5.78
N ASN A 33 18.95 5.75 -5.64
CA ASN A 33 18.81 6.66 -6.77
C ASN A 33 20.18 6.96 -7.43
N ALA A 34 20.18 7.71 -8.52
CA ALA A 34 21.39 8.06 -9.24
C ALA A 34 22.35 8.95 -8.41
N GLU A 35 21.85 9.59 -7.36
CA GLU A 35 22.60 10.40 -6.40
C GLU A 35 23.23 9.57 -5.28
N GLY A 36 22.96 8.26 -5.24
CA GLY A 36 23.46 7.33 -4.22
C GLY A 36 22.67 7.36 -2.90
N GLU A 37 21.48 7.96 -2.92
CA GLU A 37 20.61 7.98 -1.75
C GLU A 37 19.72 6.72 -1.74
N LYS A 38 19.58 6.10 -0.56
CA LYS A 38 18.70 4.95 -0.38
C LYS A 38 17.24 5.36 -0.57
N VAL A 39 16.53 4.64 -1.43
CA VAL A 39 15.12 4.84 -1.72
C VAL A 39 14.31 3.64 -1.24
N ARG A 40 13.27 3.90 -0.47
CA ARG A 40 12.25 2.92 -0.11
C ARG A 40 10.99 3.23 -0.90
N LEU A 41 10.49 2.28 -1.67
CA LEU A 41 9.24 2.44 -2.42
C LEU A 41 8.06 2.24 -1.47
N THR A 42 7.19 3.25 -1.38
CA THR A 42 6.05 3.28 -0.45
C THR A 42 4.81 3.79 -1.15
N GLY A 43 3.71 3.06 -1.07
CA GLY A 43 2.50 3.47 -1.75
C GLY A 43 1.36 2.47 -1.76
N ALA A 44 0.59 2.49 -2.83
CA ALA A 44 -0.58 1.63 -2.98
C ALA A 44 -0.83 1.21 -4.43
N ASN A 45 -1.68 0.20 -4.58
CA ASN A 45 -2.16 -0.30 -5.85
C ASN A 45 -3.34 0.53 -6.37
N ILE A 46 -3.36 0.79 -7.68
CA ILE A 46 -4.53 1.29 -8.41
C ILE A 46 -4.95 0.20 -9.40
N PRO A 47 -6.04 -0.57 -9.10
CA PRO A 47 -6.33 -1.82 -9.81
C PRO A 47 -7.29 -1.71 -10.99
N ASP A 48 -8.01 -0.64 -11.16
CA ASP A 48 -9.30 -0.61 -11.87
C ASP A 48 -9.32 0.16 -13.19
N LEU A 49 -8.20 0.29 -13.87
CA LEU A 49 -8.15 1.03 -15.13
C LEU A 49 -9.16 0.55 -16.17
N GLN A 50 -9.41 -0.77 -16.24
CA GLN A 50 -10.38 -1.36 -17.14
C GLN A 50 -11.83 -1.16 -16.69
N TRP A 51 -12.08 -0.84 -15.42
CA TRP A 51 -13.44 -0.64 -14.88
C TRP A 51 -13.87 0.82 -14.85
N ALA A 52 -13.01 1.74 -15.25
CA ALA A 52 -13.21 3.17 -15.13
C ALA A 52 -14.37 3.69 -15.99
N THR A 53 -15.57 3.35 -15.63
CA THR A 53 -16.82 3.96 -16.12
C THR A 53 -16.99 5.32 -15.47
N GLY A 54 -16.74 6.37 -16.21
CA GLY A 54 -16.74 7.73 -15.66
C GLY A 54 -15.52 8.02 -14.79
N GLY A 55 -14.66 7.01 -14.56
CA GLY A 55 -13.56 7.03 -13.62
C GLY A 55 -12.29 7.72 -14.10
N ASP A 56 -12.20 8.18 -15.35
CA ASP A 56 -11.03 8.92 -15.81
C ASP A 56 -10.77 10.15 -14.92
N ASN A 57 -11.82 10.85 -14.50
CA ASN A 57 -11.70 11.98 -13.59
C ASN A 57 -11.35 11.55 -12.18
N ASP A 58 -11.97 10.49 -11.69
CA ASP A 58 -11.68 9.94 -10.37
C ASP A 58 -10.30 9.29 -10.33
N LEU A 59 -9.87 8.65 -11.42
CA LEU A 59 -8.55 8.05 -11.52
C LEU A 59 -7.44 9.09 -11.38
N MET A 60 -7.52 10.21 -12.09
CA MET A 60 -6.54 11.30 -11.99
C MET A 60 -6.57 11.95 -10.60
N LYS A 61 -7.76 12.12 -10.02
CA LYS A 61 -7.95 12.63 -8.65
C LYS A 61 -7.33 11.66 -7.63
N ARG A 62 -7.56 10.34 -7.80
CA ARG A 62 -6.97 9.32 -6.93
C ARG A 62 -5.44 9.32 -6.98
N VAL A 63 -4.85 9.40 -8.17
CA VAL A 63 -3.39 9.51 -8.34
C VAL A 63 -2.84 10.73 -7.59
N GLY A 64 -3.48 11.89 -7.79
CA GLY A 64 -3.09 13.11 -7.08
C GLY A 64 -3.22 12.97 -5.56
N LEU A 65 -4.34 12.44 -5.10
CA LEU A 65 -4.57 12.24 -3.67
C LEU A 65 -3.55 11.28 -3.03
N LEU A 66 -3.29 10.15 -3.70
CA LEU A 66 -2.34 9.15 -3.21
C LEU A 66 -0.91 9.72 -3.14
N CYS A 67 -0.48 10.42 -4.20
CA CYS A 67 0.88 10.97 -4.27
C CYS A 67 1.08 12.22 -3.42
N ASP A 68 0.10 13.12 -3.41
CA ASP A 68 0.26 14.47 -2.84
C ASP A 68 -0.27 14.54 -1.40
N SER A 69 -1.39 13.84 -1.09
CA SER A 69 -2.05 13.92 0.22
C SER A 69 -1.73 12.73 1.14
N TRP A 70 -1.50 11.54 0.57
CA TRP A 70 -1.11 10.35 1.34
C TRP A 70 0.40 10.11 1.32
N ASN A 71 1.15 10.96 0.62
CA ASN A 71 2.61 10.93 0.55
C ASN A 71 3.22 9.66 -0.06
N ALA A 72 2.48 8.94 -0.90
CA ALA A 72 3.06 7.82 -1.64
C ALA A 72 4.16 8.32 -2.58
N ASN A 73 5.30 7.63 -2.60
CA ASN A 73 6.35 7.88 -3.58
C ASN A 73 6.30 6.88 -4.74
N CYS A 74 5.49 5.84 -4.63
CA CYS A 74 5.32 4.80 -5.63
C CYS A 74 3.85 4.41 -5.79
N VAL A 75 3.41 4.20 -7.02
CA VAL A 75 2.07 3.66 -7.34
C VAL A 75 2.24 2.39 -8.13
N ARG A 76 1.66 1.29 -7.64
CA ARG A 76 1.58 0.04 -8.42
C ARG A 76 0.32 0.06 -9.27
N LEU A 77 0.51 0.20 -10.58
CA LEU A 77 -0.55 0.36 -11.57
C LEU A 77 -0.85 -0.98 -12.22
N CYS A 78 -2.07 -1.48 -11.99
CA CYS A 78 -2.50 -2.78 -12.48
C CYS A 78 -3.00 -2.69 -13.93
N VAL A 79 -2.28 -3.33 -14.85
CA VAL A 79 -2.56 -3.29 -16.30
C VAL A 79 -2.78 -4.70 -16.83
N HIS A 80 -3.70 -4.86 -17.78
CA HIS A 80 -4.01 -6.14 -18.39
C HIS A 80 -3.69 -6.15 -19.89
N SER A 81 -3.00 -7.19 -20.35
CA SER A 81 -2.59 -7.34 -21.75
C SER A 81 -3.77 -7.37 -22.73
N LYS A 82 -4.87 -8.01 -22.37
CA LYS A 82 -6.07 -8.07 -23.22
C LYS A 82 -6.67 -6.70 -23.50
N PHE A 83 -6.75 -5.84 -22.50
CA PHE A 83 -7.22 -4.46 -22.69
C PHE A 83 -6.18 -3.62 -23.45
N TRP A 84 -4.91 -3.86 -23.18
CA TRP A 84 -3.79 -3.20 -23.87
C TRP A 84 -3.85 -3.43 -25.40
N PHE A 85 -4.18 -4.66 -25.82
CA PHE A 85 -4.31 -5.02 -27.24
C PHE A 85 -5.73 -4.89 -27.80
N GLY A 86 -6.69 -4.40 -27.03
CA GLY A 86 -8.08 -4.22 -27.47
C GLY A 86 -8.83 -5.52 -27.74
N GLN A 87 -8.46 -6.61 -27.07
CA GLN A 87 -9.09 -7.92 -27.21
C GLN A 87 -10.29 -8.09 -26.27
N GLU A 88 -10.39 -7.25 -25.24
CA GLU A 88 -11.50 -7.24 -24.30
C GLU A 88 -12.26 -5.93 -24.41
N TRP A 89 -13.55 -6.01 -24.11
CA TRP A 89 -14.39 -4.82 -24.12
C TRP A 89 -14.09 -3.95 -22.89
N TYR A 90 -13.80 -2.70 -23.15
CA TYR A 90 -13.45 -1.73 -22.15
C TYR A 90 -14.64 -0.79 -21.88
N GLN A 91 -15.48 -1.12 -20.92
CA GLN A 91 -16.62 -0.36 -20.35
C GLN A 91 -17.10 0.88 -21.13
N GLY A 92 -17.48 0.69 -22.41
CA GLY A 92 -17.98 1.74 -23.27
C GLY A 92 -16.92 2.62 -23.95
N LYS A 93 -15.63 2.35 -23.72
CA LYS A 93 -14.51 3.03 -24.38
C LYS A 93 -13.77 2.10 -25.33
N SER A 94 -13.09 2.66 -26.31
CA SER A 94 -12.22 1.87 -27.18
C SER A 94 -10.92 1.49 -26.44
N TYR A 95 -10.27 0.41 -26.87
CA TYR A 95 -8.98 0.00 -26.31
C TYR A 95 -7.88 1.05 -26.52
N GLY A 96 -7.98 1.89 -27.54
CA GLY A 96 -7.06 3.02 -27.73
C GLY A 96 -7.12 4.03 -26.59
N ASP A 97 -8.29 4.19 -25.96
CA ASP A 97 -8.44 5.01 -24.76
C ASP A 97 -7.79 4.34 -23.54
N TYR A 98 -7.80 3.01 -23.45
CA TYR A 98 -7.13 2.30 -22.36
C TYR A 98 -5.62 2.56 -22.33
N ARG A 99 -4.93 2.38 -23.45
CA ARG A 99 -3.48 2.67 -23.54
C ARG A 99 -3.18 4.14 -23.23
N LYS A 100 -3.97 5.05 -23.78
CA LYS A 100 -3.85 6.49 -23.51
C LYS A 100 -4.09 6.80 -22.03
N MET A 101 -5.02 6.12 -21.38
CA MET A 101 -5.27 6.30 -19.96
C MET A 101 -4.10 5.80 -19.12
N VAL A 102 -3.54 4.62 -19.44
CA VAL A 102 -2.30 4.12 -18.81
C VAL A 102 -1.17 5.14 -18.94
N ASP A 103 -0.96 5.67 -20.15
CA ASP A 103 0.07 6.69 -20.41
C ASP A 103 -0.18 7.97 -19.61
N ASN A 104 -1.41 8.44 -19.54
CA ASN A 104 -1.77 9.61 -18.74
C ASN A 104 -1.48 9.40 -17.25
N VAL A 105 -1.81 8.23 -16.70
CA VAL A 105 -1.54 7.90 -15.29
C VAL A 105 -0.04 7.87 -15.01
N ILE A 106 0.73 7.17 -15.84
CA ILE A 106 2.19 7.12 -15.74
C ILE A 106 2.78 8.53 -15.78
N ASN A 107 2.34 9.33 -16.72
CA ASN A 107 2.79 10.73 -16.85
C ASN A 107 2.41 11.57 -15.61
N GLN A 108 1.23 11.38 -15.05
CA GLN A 108 0.80 12.07 -13.83
C GLN A 108 1.66 11.73 -12.62
N ILE A 109 2.06 10.47 -12.49
CA ILE A 109 2.91 10.01 -11.39
C ILE A 109 4.34 10.49 -11.58
N THR A 110 4.93 10.21 -12.74
CA THR A 110 6.35 10.51 -12.99
C THR A 110 6.66 12.00 -13.07
N SER A 111 5.72 12.82 -13.55
CA SER A 111 5.88 14.28 -13.54
C SER A 111 5.84 14.92 -12.14
N ARG A 112 5.43 14.16 -11.12
CA ARG A 112 5.52 14.53 -9.70
C ARG A 112 6.84 14.13 -9.05
N GLY A 113 7.78 13.56 -9.82
CA GLY A 113 9.00 12.98 -9.28
C GLY A 113 8.77 11.67 -8.52
N LYS A 114 7.66 10.98 -8.78
CA LYS A 114 7.28 9.72 -8.13
C LYS A 114 7.46 8.54 -9.08
N TYR A 115 7.51 7.34 -8.53
CA TYR A 115 7.71 6.10 -9.27
C TYR A 115 6.40 5.39 -9.57
N VAL A 116 6.36 4.66 -10.67
CA VAL A 116 5.23 3.79 -11.03
C VAL A 116 5.73 2.39 -11.33
N ILE A 117 5.15 1.41 -10.67
CA ILE A 117 5.30 0.01 -11.03
C ILE A 117 4.22 -0.28 -12.09
N LEU A 118 4.63 -0.39 -13.35
CA LEU A 118 3.78 -0.91 -14.41
C LEU A 118 3.67 -2.42 -14.20
N ASN A 119 2.59 -2.84 -13.55
CA ASN A 119 2.37 -4.23 -13.19
C ASN A 119 1.44 -4.92 -14.18
N LEU A 120 1.93 -6.00 -14.82
CA LEU A 120 1.08 -6.87 -15.61
C LEU A 120 0.21 -7.70 -14.66
N HIS A 121 -1.02 -7.23 -14.42
CA HIS A 121 -1.92 -7.75 -13.39
C HIS A 121 -2.66 -9.01 -13.87
N GLU A 122 -1.88 -10.02 -14.20
CA GLU A 122 -2.36 -11.31 -14.66
C GLU A 122 -1.76 -12.43 -13.82
N PHE A 123 -2.24 -13.64 -14.01
CA PHE A 123 -2.03 -14.77 -13.12
C PHE A 123 -1.44 -15.95 -13.85
N TYR A 124 -0.97 -16.95 -13.08
CA TYR A 124 -0.55 -18.24 -13.53
C TYR A 124 0.87 -18.25 -14.13
N ALA A 125 1.03 -17.98 -15.41
CA ALA A 125 2.31 -18.06 -16.11
C ALA A 125 2.38 -17.06 -17.27
N ILE A 126 3.59 -16.67 -17.66
CA ILE A 126 3.80 -15.75 -18.79
C ILE A 126 3.66 -16.56 -20.10
N THR A 127 2.62 -16.28 -20.87
CA THR A 127 2.40 -16.85 -22.19
C THR A 127 2.81 -15.88 -23.30
N GLU A 128 2.56 -16.22 -24.56
CA GLU A 128 2.88 -15.36 -25.72
C GLU A 128 2.28 -13.95 -25.58
N GLN A 129 1.04 -13.85 -25.10
CA GLN A 129 0.36 -12.57 -24.96
C GLN A 129 1.03 -11.64 -23.93
N GLN A 130 1.43 -12.17 -22.78
CA GLN A 130 2.14 -11.40 -21.75
C GLN A 130 3.55 -11.03 -22.24
N LYS A 131 4.23 -11.92 -22.94
CA LYS A 131 5.51 -11.60 -23.60
C LYS A 131 5.36 -10.45 -24.62
N ASP A 132 4.32 -10.51 -25.45
CA ASP A 132 4.05 -9.47 -26.44
C ASP A 132 3.70 -8.13 -25.78
N PHE A 133 2.98 -8.16 -24.66
CA PHE A 133 2.75 -6.97 -23.85
C PHE A 133 4.07 -6.34 -23.42
N TRP A 134 5.00 -7.12 -22.86
CA TRP A 134 6.31 -6.60 -22.44
C TRP A 134 7.14 -6.11 -23.61
N ASN A 135 7.08 -6.81 -24.73
CA ASN A 135 7.77 -6.38 -25.94
C ASN A 135 7.34 -4.97 -26.41
N ASP A 136 6.05 -4.67 -26.31
CA ASP A 136 5.46 -3.37 -26.67
C ASP A 136 5.66 -2.33 -25.55
N ALA A 137 5.40 -2.67 -24.29
CA ALA A 137 5.51 -1.75 -23.16
C ALA A 137 6.94 -1.22 -22.94
N VAL A 138 7.94 -2.06 -23.16
CA VAL A 138 9.36 -1.67 -23.05
C VAL A 138 9.74 -0.65 -24.14
N GLU A 139 9.21 -0.76 -25.35
CA GLU A 139 9.45 0.25 -26.40
C GLU A 139 8.91 1.62 -26.00
N VAL A 140 7.79 1.64 -25.27
CA VAL A 140 7.16 2.91 -24.85
C VAL A 140 7.82 3.50 -23.61
N TYR A 141 8.14 2.67 -22.59
CA TYR A 141 8.53 3.14 -21.27
C TYR A 141 9.97 2.82 -20.88
N GLY A 142 10.72 2.07 -21.68
CA GLY A 142 12.08 1.62 -21.35
C GLY A 142 13.09 2.76 -21.10
N ASN A 143 12.80 3.97 -21.57
CA ASN A 143 13.61 5.17 -21.32
C ASN A 143 13.03 6.10 -20.24
N ASN A 144 11.97 5.69 -19.55
CA ASN A 144 11.40 6.49 -18.46
C ASN A 144 11.97 5.99 -17.11
N PRO A 145 12.84 6.76 -16.43
CA PRO A 145 13.48 6.32 -15.20
C PRO A 145 12.50 6.17 -14.02
N GLY A 146 11.30 6.76 -14.15
CA GLY A 146 10.25 6.63 -13.14
C GLY A 146 9.40 5.37 -13.27
N VAL A 147 9.63 4.54 -14.30
CA VAL A 147 8.86 3.31 -14.53
C VAL A 147 9.67 2.08 -14.09
N ILE A 148 9.03 1.22 -13.33
CA ILE A 148 9.53 -0.08 -12.86
C ILE A 148 8.62 -1.14 -13.50
N PHE A 149 9.17 -2.26 -13.99
CA PHE A 149 8.42 -3.29 -14.68
C PHE A 149 8.07 -4.47 -13.76
N GLY A 150 6.80 -4.65 -13.42
CA GLY A 150 6.29 -5.81 -12.69
C GLY A 150 5.84 -6.91 -13.64
N LEU A 151 6.65 -7.97 -13.81
CA LEU A 151 6.55 -8.91 -14.93
C LEU A 151 5.25 -9.71 -14.98
N LEU A 152 4.78 -10.18 -13.84
CA LEU A 152 3.51 -10.90 -13.68
C LEU A 152 3.02 -10.71 -12.25
N ASN A 153 1.72 -10.47 -12.11
CA ASN A 153 1.13 -10.18 -10.80
C ASN A 153 1.25 -11.34 -9.81
N GLU A 154 0.70 -12.51 -10.18
CA GLU A 154 0.64 -13.63 -9.25
C GLU A 154 0.90 -14.96 -9.98
N PRO A 155 2.18 -15.37 -10.11
CA PRO A 155 2.54 -16.69 -10.61
C PRO A 155 2.05 -17.80 -9.66
N HIS A 156 1.43 -18.84 -10.22
CA HIS A 156 0.98 -20.01 -9.45
C HIS A 156 0.83 -21.25 -10.34
N ASP A 157 0.63 -22.42 -9.76
CA ASP A 157 0.43 -23.70 -10.47
C ASP A 157 1.51 -24.05 -11.50
N ILE A 158 2.71 -23.56 -11.30
CA ILE A 158 3.95 -23.91 -12.01
C ILE A 158 5.05 -24.14 -11.00
N ASP A 159 6.10 -24.85 -11.39
CA ASP A 159 7.29 -24.99 -10.55
C ASP A 159 8.32 -23.87 -10.79
N TRP A 160 9.35 -23.82 -9.96
CA TRP A 160 10.39 -22.80 -10.03
C TRP A 160 11.24 -22.90 -11.31
N GLU A 161 11.41 -24.10 -11.88
CA GLU A 161 12.08 -24.29 -13.16
C GLU A 161 11.29 -23.60 -14.28
N MET A 162 9.98 -23.85 -14.33
CA MET A 162 9.08 -23.20 -15.29
C MET A 162 8.98 -21.69 -15.04
N TRP A 163 8.94 -21.26 -13.78
CA TRP A 163 8.92 -19.86 -13.41
C TRP A 163 10.14 -19.11 -13.94
N ARG A 164 11.35 -19.68 -13.75
CA ARG A 164 12.60 -19.01 -14.16
C ARG A 164 12.89 -19.15 -15.63
N ASN A 165 12.84 -20.38 -16.15
CA ASN A 165 13.38 -20.75 -17.47
C ASN A 165 12.29 -20.93 -18.53
N GLY A 166 11.02 -21.02 -18.12
CA GLY A 166 9.94 -21.32 -19.05
C GLY A 166 9.98 -22.75 -19.59
N GLY A 167 9.16 -23.01 -20.58
CA GLY A 167 9.08 -24.36 -21.16
C GLY A 167 7.75 -24.65 -21.84
N MET A 168 7.49 -25.91 -22.10
CA MET A 168 6.20 -26.37 -22.59
C MET A 168 5.38 -26.92 -21.45
N LEU A 169 4.27 -26.25 -21.14
CA LEU A 169 3.37 -26.64 -20.06
C LEU A 169 2.22 -27.48 -20.62
N GLU A 170 2.05 -28.68 -20.07
CA GLU A 170 0.91 -29.53 -20.36
C GLU A 170 -0.17 -29.32 -19.29
N THR A 171 -1.35 -28.93 -19.71
CA THR A 171 -2.54 -28.84 -18.85
C THR A 171 -3.62 -29.79 -19.36
N THR A 172 -4.47 -30.27 -18.48
CA THR A 172 -5.60 -31.13 -18.84
C THR A 172 -6.88 -30.48 -18.37
N ASP A 173 -7.78 -30.17 -19.28
CA ASP A 173 -9.11 -29.69 -19.01
C ASP A 173 -10.19 -30.67 -19.48
N SER A 174 -11.47 -30.29 -19.36
CA SER A 174 -12.61 -31.09 -19.82
C SER A 174 -12.60 -31.40 -21.32
N TYR A 175 -11.78 -30.70 -22.09
CA TYR A 175 -11.63 -30.88 -23.55
C TYR A 175 -10.37 -31.69 -23.93
N GLY A 176 -9.56 -32.09 -22.94
CA GLY A 176 -8.38 -32.92 -23.14
C GLY A 176 -7.07 -32.22 -22.75
N LYS A 177 -5.96 -32.84 -23.17
CA LYS A 177 -4.62 -32.28 -22.96
C LYS A 177 -4.37 -31.10 -23.88
N LYS A 178 -3.86 -30.02 -23.32
CA LYS A 178 -3.35 -28.86 -24.04
C LYS A 178 -1.91 -28.61 -23.67
N THR A 179 -1.12 -28.22 -24.66
CA THR A 179 0.28 -27.85 -24.46
C THR A 179 0.44 -26.40 -24.91
N GLN A 180 1.02 -25.57 -24.05
CA GLN A 180 1.31 -24.17 -24.38
C GLN A 180 2.74 -23.81 -24.02
N ARG A 181 3.34 -22.87 -24.74
CA ARG A 181 4.63 -22.28 -24.38
C ARG A 181 4.42 -21.33 -23.21
N VAL A 182 5.24 -21.48 -22.19
CA VAL A 182 5.41 -20.56 -21.07
C VAL A 182 6.79 -19.92 -21.19
N TYR A 183 6.87 -18.61 -21.02
CA TYR A 183 8.10 -17.85 -21.01
C TYR A 183 8.55 -17.66 -19.56
N GLY A 184 9.82 -17.97 -19.30
CA GLY A 184 10.40 -17.78 -17.97
C GLY A 184 10.64 -16.30 -17.66
N HIS A 185 10.64 -15.96 -16.37
CA HIS A 185 10.94 -14.60 -15.94
C HIS A 185 12.33 -14.15 -16.42
N GLN A 186 13.31 -15.07 -16.50
CA GLN A 186 14.63 -14.77 -17.06
C GLN A 186 14.57 -14.44 -18.55
N GLU A 187 13.77 -15.17 -19.35
CA GLU A 187 13.61 -14.86 -20.76
C GLU A 187 13.03 -13.47 -20.99
N ILE A 188 12.05 -13.06 -20.16
CA ILE A 188 11.45 -11.74 -20.26
C ILE A 188 12.45 -10.66 -19.81
N LEU A 189 13.19 -10.87 -18.72
CA LEU A 189 14.24 -9.97 -18.28
C LEU A 189 15.29 -9.78 -19.39
N ASP A 190 15.77 -10.85 -19.98
CA ASP A 190 16.76 -10.82 -21.07
C ASP A 190 16.21 -10.06 -22.30
N MET A 191 14.93 -10.27 -22.63
CA MET A 191 14.27 -9.53 -23.72
C MET A 191 14.22 -8.02 -23.43
N ILE A 192 13.88 -7.62 -22.21
CA ILE A 192 13.89 -6.20 -21.78
C ILE A 192 15.29 -5.61 -21.93
N ARG A 193 16.32 -6.32 -21.47
CA ARG A 193 17.73 -5.88 -21.54
C ARG A 193 18.25 -5.82 -22.98
N ASN A 194 17.87 -6.75 -23.83
CA ASN A 194 18.21 -6.75 -25.25
C ASN A 194 17.61 -5.56 -26.02
N LYS A 195 16.52 -4.96 -25.52
CA LYS A 195 15.97 -3.71 -26.04
C LYS A 195 16.67 -2.46 -25.50
N GLY A 196 17.65 -2.61 -24.62
CA GLY A 196 18.43 -1.50 -24.02
C GLY A 196 17.79 -0.86 -22.80
N ALA A 197 16.64 -1.34 -22.35
CA ALA A 197 15.98 -0.82 -21.16
C ALA A 197 16.68 -1.31 -19.88
N LYS A 198 16.98 -0.37 -18.97
CA LYS A 198 17.65 -0.64 -17.70
C LYS A 198 16.72 -0.63 -16.48
N ASN A 199 15.47 -0.24 -16.67
CA ASN A 199 14.49 -0.14 -15.59
C ASN A 199 14.55 -1.34 -14.65
N ILE A 200 14.43 -1.11 -13.36
CA ILE A 200 14.28 -2.20 -12.37
C ILE A 200 13.12 -3.10 -12.79
N VAL A 201 13.31 -4.40 -12.64
CA VAL A 201 12.30 -5.42 -12.89
C VAL A 201 11.84 -6.00 -11.56
N ILE A 202 10.54 -6.27 -11.44
CA ILE A 202 9.95 -6.94 -10.29
C ILE A 202 9.44 -8.30 -10.73
N ALA A 203 9.81 -9.34 -9.98
CA ALA A 203 9.40 -10.71 -10.20
C ALA A 203 8.67 -11.24 -8.96
N GLY A 204 7.40 -11.60 -9.13
CA GLY A 204 6.59 -12.21 -8.08
C GLY A 204 7.04 -13.62 -7.74
N GLY A 205 6.98 -14.00 -6.46
CA GLY A 205 7.21 -15.37 -6.01
C GLY A 205 6.13 -16.34 -6.53
N LEU A 206 6.21 -17.62 -6.16
CA LEU A 206 5.17 -18.59 -6.46
C LEU A 206 4.04 -18.56 -5.42
N ASP A 207 3.01 -19.37 -5.67
CA ASP A 207 1.79 -19.47 -4.86
C ASP A 207 1.11 -18.10 -4.68
N TRP A 208 0.71 -17.50 -5.81
CA TRP A 208 0.12 -16.15 -5.87
C TRP A 208 1.04 -15.09 -5.27
N SER A 209 2.28 -15.06 -5.74
CA SER A 209 3.36 -14.15 -5.30
C SER A 209 3.65 -14.19 -3.81
N TYR A 210 3.35 -15.29 -3.12
CA TYR A 210 3.56 -15.36 -1.67
C TYR A 210 4.94 -15.90 -1.26
N TYR A 211 5.49 -16.88 -2.00
CA TYR A 211 6.52 -17.81 -1.55
C TYR A 211 7.85 -17.60 -2.28
N PHE A 212 8.95 -17.60 -1.52
CA PHE A 212 10.30 -17.42 -2.04
C PHE A 212 11.24 -18.61 -1.86
N ASP A 213 10.75 -19.74 -1.41
CA ASP A 213 11.57 -20.92 -1.09
C ASP A 213 12.50 -21.34 -2.23
N GLY A 214 12.05 -21.30 -3.48
CA GLY A 214 12.85 -21.63 -4.65
C GLY A 214 13.92 -20.59 -4.99
N LEU A 215 13.86 -19.41 -4.43
CA LEU A 215 14.86 -18.36 -4.60
C LEU A 215 16.00 -18.49 -3.57
N CYS A 216 15.85 -19.34 -2.56
CA CYS A 216 16.85 -19.56 -1.53
C CYS A 216 18.06 -20.29 -2.09
N ASP A 217 19.26 -19.91 -1.61
CA ASP A 217 20.49 -20.62 -1.91
C ASP A 217 20.40 -22.09 -1.50
N GLY A 218 20.87 -22.97 -2.37
CA GLY A 218 20.84 -24.41 -2.15
C GLY A 218 19.50 -25.09 -2.43
N TYR A 219 18.45 -24.37 -2.83
CA TYR A 219 17.17 -24.98 -3.19
C TYR A 219 17.37 -25.99 -4.33
N ASN A 220 16.89 -27.24 -4.14
CA ASN A 220 17.04 -28.36 -5.09
C ASN A 220 18.49 -28.56 -5.58
N GLY A 221 19.51 -28.17 -4.77
CA GLY A 221 20.92 -28.29 -5.13
C GLY A 221 21.45 -27.16 -6.03
N MET A 222 20.64 -26.16 -6.33
CA MET A 222 21.05 -24.96 -7.06
C MET A 222 21.80 -24.01 -6.11
N GLU A 223 23.02 -23.61 -6.48
CA GLU A 223 23.87 -22.76 -5.62
C GLU A 223 23.15 -21.46 -5.22
N HIS A 224 22.47 -20.81 -6.15
CA HIS A 224 21.76 -19.54 -5.94
C HIS A 224 20.23 -19.68 -6.10
N GLY A 225 19.69 -20.88 -5.94
CA GLY A 225 18.27 -21.12 -6.22
C GLY A 225 17.89 -20.71 -7.65
N TYR A 226 16.65 -20.28 -7.81
CA TYR A 226 16.12 -19.80 -9.09
C TYR A 226 16.13 -18.28 -9.24
N LYS A 227 16.99 -17.58 -8.48
CA LYS A 227 17.18 -16.12 -8.62
C LYS A 227 17.45 -15.69 -10.06
N LEU A 228 16.91 -14.54 -10.44
CA LEU A 228 17.15 -13.97 -11.77
C LEU A 228 18.53 -13.30 -11.83
N GLU A 229 19.18 -13.41 -12.97
CA GLU A 229 20.46 -12.78 -13.24
C GLU A 229 20.28 -11.54 -14.11
N ASP A 230 20.49 -10.37 -13.54
CA ASP A 230 20.48 -9.11 -14.27
C ASP A 230 21.91 -8.60 -14.48
N LYS A 231 22.45 -8.80 -15.69
CA LYS A 231 23.87 -8.48 -16.01
C LYS A 231 24.06 -7.03 -16.51
N THR A 232 23.01 -6.39 -16.96
CA THR A 232 23.16 -5.12 -17.72
C THR A 232 22.13 -4.05 -17.34
N GLY A 233 21.23 -4.36 -16.43
CA GLY A 233 20.20 -3.45 -15.98
C GLY A 233 20.42 -2.95 -14.55
N ASN A 234 19.37 -2.35 -14.03
CA ASN A 234 19.38 -1.73 -12.70
C ASN A 234 18.95 -2.68 -11.58
N GLY A 235 18.80 -3.97 -11.88
CA GLY A 235 18.53 -5.01 -10.89
C GLY A 235 17.09 -5.49 -10.84
N VAL A 236 16.87 -6.43 -9.93
CA VAL A 236 15.60 -7.14 -9.71
C VAL A 236 15.14 -6.96 -8.27
N ILE A 237 13.84 -6.72 -8.10
CA ILE A 237 13.13 -6.75 -6.82
C ILE A 237 12.24 -8.01 -6.82
N TYR A 238 12.15 -8.70 -5.70
CA TYR A 238 11.21 -9.83 -5.56
C TYR A 238 9.95 -9.37 -4.83
N ASP A 239 8.79 -9.77 -5.38
CA ASP A 239 7.47 -9.31 -4.90
C ASP A 239 6.75 -10.42 -4.13
N THR A 240 6.21 -10.06 -2.95
CA THR A 240 5.37 -10.94 -2.14
C THR A 240 4.02 -10.31 -1.85
N HIS A 241 2.96 -11.11 -1.92
CA HIS A 241 1.59 -10.70 -1.59
C HIS A 241 1.15 -11.33 -0.27
N ILE A 242 0.92 -10.52 0.73
CA ILE A 242 0.66 -10.97 2.09
C ILE A 242 -0.78 -10.67 2.50
N TYR A 243 -1.54 -11.74 2.68
CA TYR A 243 -2.94 -11.64 3.10
C TYR A 243 -3.23 -12.56 4.29
N PRO A 244 -4.19 -12.18 5.17
CA PRO A 244 -4.48 -12.94 6.38
C PRO A 244 -5.05 -14.35 6.16
N MET A 245 -5.42 -14.71 4.91
CA MET A 245 -5.98 -16.04 4.59
C MET A 245 -4.94 -17.10 4.22
N LYS A 246 -3.67 -16.83 4.43
CA LYS A 246 -2.57 -17.78 4.18
C LYS A 246 -2.00 -18.33 5.49
N PRO A 247 -2.78 -19.10 6.30
CA PRO A 247 -2.36 -19.52 7.65
C PRO A 247 -1.18 -20.50 7.63
N GLU A 248 -0.99 -21.28 6.57
CA GLU A 248 0.14 -22.19 6.42
C GLU A 248 1.48 -21.47 6.32
N TYR A 249 1.50 -20.19 6.03
CA TYR A 249 2.70 -19.36 5.90
C TYR A 249 2.85 -18.35 7.06
N ASN A 250 2.09 -18.54 8.12
CA ASN A 250 2.21 -17.73 9.32
C ASN A 250 3.26 -18.35 10.26
N PRO A 251 4.27 -17.62 10.73
CA PRO A 251 4.49 -16.18 10.49
C PRO A 251 5.00 -15.88 9.09
N VAL A 252 4.67 -14.69 8.60
CA VAL A 252 5.02 -14.15 7.28
C VAL A 252 6.53 -14.20 7.00
N GLU A 253 7.34 -14.06 8.03
CA GLU A 253 8.80 -14.11 7.97
C GLU A 253 9.30 -15.32 7.19
N LYS A 254 8.67 -16.48 7.36
CA LYS A 254 9.09 -17.72 6.70
C LYS A 254 8.95 -17.67 5.18
N ALA A 255 7.97 -16.92 4.67
CA ALA A 255 7.76 -16.82 3.24
C ALA A 255 8.90 -16.10 2.51
N VAL A 256 9.63 -15.24 3.23
CA VAL A 256 10.62 -14.33 2.63
C VAL A 256 12.01 -14.41 3.30
N GLU A 257 12.17 -15.18 4.40
CA GLU A 257 13.34 -15.13 5.28
C GLU A 257 14.68 -15.32 4.55
N CYS A 258 14.70 -16.15 3.52
CA CYS A 258 15.94 -16.43 2.81
C CYS A 258 16.42 -15.30 1.88
N LEU A 259 15.58 -14.32 1.57
CA LEU A 259 15.94 -13.21 0.71
C LEU A 259 16.06 -11.87 1.46
N VAL A 260 15.55 -11.79 2.68
CA VAL A 260 15.40 -10.53 3.39
C VAL A 260 16.72 -9.76 3.56
N ASP A 261 17.84 -10.47 3.62
CA ASP A 261 19.18 -9.90 3.74
C ASP A 261 19.99 -9.89 2.42
N GLU A 262 19.44 -10.48 1.35
CA GLU A 262 20.18 -10.69 0.09
C GLU A 262 19.70 -9.83 -1.07
N ALA A 263 18.38 -9.59 -1.16
CA ALA A 263 17.77 -8.89 -2.26
C ALA A 263 16.68 -7.92 -1.80
N PRO A 264 16.37 -6.88 -2.57
CA PRO A 264 15.26 -6.00 -2.23
C PRO A 264 13.94 -6.73 -2.40
N ILE A 265 13.08 -6.60 -1.41
CA ILE A 265 11.74 -7.17 -1.39
C ILE A 265 10.71 -6.05 -1.47
N LEU A 266 9.68 -6.28 -2.27
CA LEU A 266 8.44 -5.52 -2.28
C LEU A 266 7.33 -6.36 -1.64
N VAL A 267 6.62 -5.81 -0.68
CA VAL A 267 5.30 -6.31 -0.30
C VAL A 267 4.29 -5.63 -1.22
N GLY A 268 4.08 -6.24 -2.40
CA GLY A 268 3.35 -5.63 -3.51
C GLY A 268 1.87 -5.51 -3.28
N GLU A 269 1.34 -6.44 -2.49
CA GLU A 269 -0.05 -6.40 -2.05
C GLU A 269 -0.16 -6.87 -0.60
N TYR A 270 -0.91 -6.10 0.19
CA TYR A 270 -1.33 -6.50 1.53
C TYR A 270 -2.50 -5.64 2.00
N GLY A 271 -3.34 -6.19 2.86
CA GLY A 271 -4.49 -5.52 3.43
C GLY A 271 -5.40 -6.46 4.20
N HIS A 272 -6.34 -5.91 4.96
CA HIS A 272 -7.28 -6.65 5.79
C HIS A 272 -8.72 -6.24 5.50
N TRP A 273 -9.66 -7.19 5.55
CA TRP A 273 -11.07 -6.97 5.14
C TRP A 273 -11.95 -6.31 6.19
N GLY A 274 -11.47 -6.06 7.38
CA GLY A 274 -12.23 -5.33 8.39
C GLY A 274 -12.86 -6.19 9.47
N GLU A 275 -12.93 -7.47 9.28
CA GLU A 275 -13.52 -8.41 10.24
C GLU A 275 -12.55 -9.55 10.58
N ARG A 276 -12.83 -10.24 11.66
CA ARG A 276 -12.12 -11.44 12.02
C ARG A 276 -12.42 -12.52 10.98
N LEU A 277 -11.39 -13.12 10.41
CA LEU A 277 -11.52 -14.10 9.34
C LEU A 277 -11.55 -15.52 9.87
N PHE A 278 -12.47 -16.31 9.33
CA PHE A 278 -12.61 -17.73 9.57
C PHE A 278 -12.69 -18.47 8.23
N ASP A 279 -12.24 -19.72 8.22
CA ASP A 279 -12.44 -20.59 7.07
C ASP A 279 -13.88 -21.14 7.01
N TRP A 280 -14.17 -21.97 6.00
CA TRP A 280 -15.49 -22.60 5.81
C TRP A 280 -15.90 -23.58 6.94
N TYR A 281 -14.97 -23.91 7.84
CA TYR A 281 -15.17 -24.82 8.96
C TYR A 281 -15.13 -24.10 10.31
N ASP A 282 -15.28 -22.78 10.30
CA ASP A 282 -15.18 -21.90 11.48
C ASP A 282 -13.80 -21.96 12.20
N ASN A 283 -12.74 -22.40 11.50
CA ASN A 283 -11.39 -22.27 12.03
C ASN A 283 -10.90 -20.83 11.91
N TYR A 284 -10.28 -20.37 12.95
CA TYR A 284 -9.73 -19.03 12.99
C TYR A 284 -8.53 -18.89 12.05
N LEU A 285 -8.58 -17.89 11.17
CA LEU A 285 -7.54 -17.62 10.19
C LEU A 285 -6.61 -16.47 10.61
N CYS A 286 -7.16 -15.39 11.15
CA CYS A 286 -6.34 -14.25 11.55
C CYS A 286 -7.04 -13.35 12.56
N GLU A 287 -6.22 -12.53 13.21
CA GLU A 287 -6.66 -11.52 14.17
C GLU A 287 -7.43 -10.37 13.49
N TYR A 288 -8.03 -9.54 14.33
CA TYR A 288 -8.66 -8.29 13.89
C TYR A 288 -7.69 -7.39 13.11
N PRO A 289 -8.23 -6.51 12.25
CA PRO A 289 -7.41 -5.65 11.38
C PRO A 289 -6.27 -4.95 12.11
N HIS A 290 -6.53 -4.47 13.29
CA HIS A 290 -5.55 -3.70 14.04
C HIS A 290 -4.35 -4.51 14.55
N VAL A 291 -4.57 -5.75 14.92
CA VAL A 291 -3.47 -6.64 15.33
C VAL A 291 -2.66 -6.98 14.10
N TRP A 292 -3.33 -7.54 13.10
CA TRP A 292 -2.67 -7.98 11.88
C TRP A 292 -1.96 -6.85 11.12
N MET A 293 -2.62 -5.68 10.96
CA MET A 293 -2.03 -4.53 10.27
C MET A 293 -0.78 -4.00 10.97
N ASN A 294 -0.79 -3.96 12.31
CA ASN A 294 0.38 -3.55 13.07
C ASN A 294 1.52 -4.56 12.93
N GLU A 295 1.24 -5.85 13.02
CA GLU A 295 2.26 -6.91 12.84
C GLU A 295 2.91 -6.84 11.46
N ILE A 296 2.13 -6.68 10.41
CA ILE A 296 2.65 -6.52 9.04
C ILE A 296 3.45 -5.22 8.88
N HIS A 297 2.98 -4.12 9.46
CA HIS A 297 3.74 -2.86 9.41
C HIS A 297 5.05 -2.97 10.18
N ASP A 298 5.06 -3.61 11.34
CA ASP A 298 6.29 -3.86 12.10
C ASP A 298 7.24 -4.77 11.34
N PHE A 299 6.74 -5.81 10.66
CA PHE A 299 7.54 -6.67 9.80
C PHE A 299 8.17 -5.91 8.63
N ILE A 300 7.38 -5.12 7.90
CA ILE A 300 7.82 -4.27 6.80
C ILE A 300 8.89 -3.28 7.28
N ASP A 301 8.70 -2.70 8.46
CA ASP A 301 9.58 -1.65 8.98
C ASP A 301 10.90 -2.19 9.51
N ARG A 302 10.88 -3.23 10.35
CA ARG A 302 12.12 -3.79 10.90
C ARG A 302 13.03 -4.38 9.84
N ASN A 303 12.46 -4.80 8.70
CA ASN A 303 13.21 -5.31 7.57
C ASN A 303 13.45 -4.26 6.47
N GLU A 304 12.98 -3.04 6.65
CA GLU A 304 13.09 -1.93 5.68
C GLU A 304 12.57 -2.30 4.28
N LEU A 305 11.48 -3.09 4.21
CA LEU A 305 10.91 -3.57 2.95
C LEU A 305 10.18 -2.45 2.21
N ASN A 306 10.20 -2.53 0.89
CA ASN A 306 9.34 -1.73 0.03
C ASN A 306 7.89 -2.24 0.16
N TYR A 307 6.89 -1.37 -0.07
CA TYR A 307 5.49 -1.80 -0.02
C TYR A 307 4.57 -0.99 -0.93
N THR A 308 3.53 -1.68 -1.44
CA THR A 308 2.36 -1.06 -2.07
C THR A 308 1.09 -1.75 -1.57
N ALA A 309 0.31 -1.03 -0.77
CA ALA A 309 -0.89 -1.56 -0.13
C ALA A 309 -2.00 -1.88 -1.15
N TRP A 310 -2.78 -2.92 -0.92
CA TRP A 310 -3.99 -3.23 -1.68
C TRP A 310 -5.22 -2.69 -0.96
N SER A 311 -6.14 -1.93 -1.56
CA SER A 311 -6.02 -1.23 -2.84
C SER A 311 -6.61 0.18 -2.72
N PHE A 312 -6.09 1.14 -3.44
CA PHE A 312 -6.59 2.52 -3.46
C PHE A 312 -7.85 2.63 -4.34
N HIS A 313 -8.90 1.94 -3.87
CA HIS A 313 -10.20 1.75 -4.52
C HIS A 313 -11.30 1.54 -3.48
N THR A 314 -12.58 1.71 -3.86
CA THR A 314 -13.73 1.48 -2.96
C THR A 314 -14.29 0.07 -3.00
N GLY A 315 -14.04 -0.71 -4.04
CA GLY A 315 -14.66 -2.02 -4.27
C GLY A 315 -13.70 -3.15 -4.60
N ALA A 316 -12.40 -2.87 -4.82
CA ALA A 316 -11.39 -3.91 -4.94
C ALA A 316 -10.84 -4.21 -3.53
N ASN A 317 -11.52 -5.09 -2.83
CA ASN A 317 -11.23 -5.43 -1.44
C ASN A 317 -9.90 -6.16 -1.24
N PRO A 318 -9.22 -5.92 -0.11
CA PRO A 318 -9.50 -4.93 0.94
C PRO A 318 -9.30 -3.49 0.47
N ASN A 319 -10.37 -2.72 0.50
CA ASN A 319 -10.35 -1.34 0.03
C ASN A 319 -9.74 -0.37 1.05
N MET A 320 -9.03 0.64 0.55
CA MET A 320 -8.35 1.63 1.40
C MET A 320 -9.23 2.84 1.72
N PHE A 321 -10.27 3.11 0.94
CA PHE A 321 -11.23 4.18 1.24
C PHE A 321 -12.66 3.76 0.87
N MET A 322 -13.64 4.45 1.47
CA MET A 322 -15.04 4.02 1.47
C MET A 322 -15.85 4.61 0.32
N ASP A 323 -15.49 5.80 -0.16
CA ASP A 323 -16.25 6.52 -1.20
C ASP A 323 -15.36 7.46 -2.02
N TYR A 324 -15.81 7.80 -3.23
CA TYR A 324 -15.08 8.67 -4.16
C TYR A 324 -15.32 10.17 -3.94
N ASP A 325 -16.25 10.56 -3.10
CA ASP A 325 -16.55 11.97 -2.85
C ASP A 325 -15.58 12.54 -1.81
N THR A 326 -15.46 11.88 -0.66
CA THR A 326 -14.66 12.32 0.47
C THR A 326 -13.32 11.62 0.60
N PHE A 327 -13.16 10.44 -0.03
CA PHE A 327 -12.00 9.56 0.12
C PHE A 327 -11.69 9.23 1.59
N THR A 328 -12.76 9.05 2.36
CA THR A 328 -12.65 8.63 3.76
C THR A 328 -11.92 7.30 3.85
N PRO A 329 -10.79 7.21 4.56
CA PRO A 329 -10.06 5.96 4.71
C PRO A 329 -10.93 4.89 5.36
N SER A 330 -10.81 3.63 4.92
CA SER A 330 -11.45 2.52 5.62
C SER A 330 -10.83 2.35 7.01
N ASN A 331 -11.65 1.96 7.97
CA ASN A 331 -11.21 1.78 9.36
C ASN A 331 -10.42 0.48 9.61
N TYR A 332 -10.26 -0.35 8.58
CA TYR A 332 -9.58 -1.65 8.68
C TYR A 332 -8.28 -1.75 7.86
N SER A 333 -8.14 -1.03 6.75
CA SER A 333 -6.91 -0.97 5.96
C SER A 333 -6.46 0.47 5.74
N GLY A 334 -7.35 1.32 5.24
CA GLY A 334 -7.00 2.65 4.75
C GLY A 334 -6.39 3.56 5.79
N ILE A 335 -6.91 3.56 7.01
CA ILE A 335 -6.40 4.42 8.07
C ILE A 335 -4.96 4.04 8.46
N TYR A 336 -4.67 2.75 8.54
CA TYR A 336 -3.32 2.23 8.86
C TYR A 336 -2.33 2.55 7.74
N MET A 337 -2.75 2.34 6.48
CA MET A 337 -1.93 2.60 5.30
C MET A 337 -1.63 4.10 5.14
N LYS A 338 -2.65 4.93 5.29
CA LYS A 338 -2.48 6.39 5.25
C LYS A 338 -1.50 6.88 6.31
N TYR A 339 -1.68 6.41 7.54
CA TYR A 339 -0.81 6.77 8.64
C TYR A 339 0.64 6.34 8.37
N LYS A 340 0.83 5.11 7.87
CA LYS A 340 2.14 4.60 7.52
C LYS A 340 2.81 5.45 6.43
N MET A 341 2.12 5.74 5.33
CA MET A 341 2.67 6.54 4.23
C MET A 341 2.99 7.98 4.65
N LEU A 342 2.21 8.58 5.54
CA LEU A 342 2.48 9.92 6.05
C LEU A 342 3.69 9.98 6.98
N GLN A 343 4.11 8.87 7.55
CA GLN A 343 5.33 8.77 8.37
C GLN A 343 6.58 8.47 7.55
N GLU A 344 6.43 8.03 6.33
CA GLU A 344 7.53 7.73 5.40
C GLU A 344 7.86 8.94 4.53
N PRO A 345 9.07 9.22 4.22
CA PRO A 345 10.22 9.15 5.09
C PRO A 345 10.76 10.55 5.31
N GLU A 346 10.68 11.07 6.42
CA GLU A 346 11.79 11.90 6.83
C GLU A 346 12.63 10.96 7.67
N THR A 347 13.87 10.76 7.29
CA THR A 347 14.88 9.96 7.96
C THR A 347 14.43 9.50 9.33
N ARG A 348 14.13 8.19 9.48
CA ARG A 348 13.82 7.67 10.82
C ARG A 348 14.94 8.16 11.73
N PRO A 349 14.65 8.93 12.77
CA PRO A 349 15.59 9.08 13.85
C PRO A 349 16.01 7.65 14.22
N GLU A 350 17.30 7.38 14.34
CA GLU A 350 17.73 6.11 14.90
C GLU A 350 16.89 5.83 16.16
N GLU A 351 16.62 4.57 16.46
CA GLU A 351 15.69 4.18 17.56
C GLU A 351 16.00 4.89 18.89
N LYS A 352 17.26 5.28 19.11
CA LYS A 352 17.71 6.15 20.21
C LYS A 352 17.22 7.60 20.13
N ASP A 353 16.81 8.08 18.93
CA ASP A 353 16.28 9.43 18.69
C ASP A 353 14.75 9.42 18.57
N ARG A 354 14.09 8.25 18.63
CA ARG A 354 12.68 8.18 18.99
C ARG A 354 12.58 8.70 20.42
N GLN A 355 12.56 10.00 20.56
CA GLN A 355 12.02 10.59 21.75
C GLN A 355 10.58 10.08 21.83
N TYR A 356 10.41 9.06 22.65
CA TYR A 356 9.19 8.93 23.40
C TYR A 356 8.97 10.32 23.94
N VAL A 357 8.05 11.07 23.32
CA VAL A 357 7.63 12.32 23.93
C VAL A 357 6.96 11.87 25.19
N ASP A 358 7.74 11.76 26.24
CA ASP A 358 7.18 11.71 27.58
C ASP A 358 6.31 12.95 27.65
N PRO A 359 4.98 12.81 27.67
CA PRO A 359 4.10 13.95 27.78
C PRO A 359 4.26 14.69 29.12
N SER A 360 5.20 14.31 29.93
CA SER A 360 5.54 15.13 31.10
C SER A 360 6.79 16.00 30.79
N PRO A 361 6.69 17.32 31.02
CA PRO A 361 5.71 17.92 31.93
C PRO A 361 4.50 18.51 31.20
N LEU A 362 3.32 18.02 31.53
CA LEU A 362 2.04 18.54 31.09
C LEU A 362 1.76 19.96 31.52
N SER A 363 2.70 20.64 32.18
CA SER A 363 2.57 22.04 32.67
C SER A 363 2.29 23.07 31.55
N THR A 364 2.37 22.66 30.29
CA THR A 364 2.06 23.50 29.12
C THR A 364 0.82 23.01 28.35
N TRP A 365 0.15 21.94 28.80
CA TRP A 365 -1.06 21.43 28.16
C TRP A 365 -2.29 22.09 28.78
N GLU A 366 -3.20 22.57 27.96
CA GLU A 366 -4.50 23.01 28.39
C GLU A 366 -5.39 21.77 28.64
N HIS A 367 -5.87 21.65 29.87
CA HIS A 367 -6.82 20.58 30.23
C HIS A 367 -8.20 20.93 29.66
N ILE A 368 -8.67 20.14 28.69
CA ILE A 368 -9.98 20.33 28.09
C ILE A 368 -11.06 19.61 28.91
N ILE A 369 -10.72 18.45 29.48
CA ILE A 369 -11.57 17.70 30.42
C ILE A 369 -10.74 17.38 31.65
N ASP A 370 -11.26 17.83 32.79
CA ASP A 370 -10.74 17.51 34.11
C ASP A 370 -11.85 16.84 34.93
N PHE A 371 -11.61 15.63 35.37
CA PHE A 371 -12.56 14.86 36.16
C PHE A 371 -12.53 15.23 37.64
N ASP A 372 -11.63 16.11 38.09
CA ASP A 372 -11.52 16.52 39.46
C ASP A 372 -12.63 17.49 39.87
N ASP A 373 -13.14 18.29 38.96
CA ASP A 373 -14.12 19.34 39.23
C ASP A 373 -15.59 18.93 39.02
N ASN A 374 -15.85 17.68 38.63
CA ASN A 374 -17.18 17.17 38.36
C ASN A 374 -17.97 17.86 37.23
N THR A 375 -17.30 18.54 36.31
CA THR A 375 -17.98 19.32 35.25
C THR A 375 -18.39 18.52 34.05
N VAL A 376 -17.79 17.35 33.82
CA VAL A 376 -18.08 16.49 32.66
C VAL A 376 -18.47 15.08 33.10
N ASP A 377 -19.61 14.63 32.61
CA ASP A 377 -20.07 13.24 32.72
C ASP A 377 -20.18 12.59 31.36
N PHE A 378 -19.83 11.31 31.28
CA PHE A 378 -20.02 10.54 30.07
C PHE A 378 -21.47 10.09 29.91
N LYS A 379 -22.02 10.36 28.72
CA LYS A 379 -23.27 9.72 28.28
C LYS A 379 -22.93 8.36 27.72
N VAL A 380 -23.63 7.34 28.15
CA VAL A 380 -23.44 5.96 27.66
C VAL A 380 -24.48 5.61 26.61
N TYR A 381 -24.00 4.96 25.57
CA TYR A 381 -24.80 4.36 24.51
C TYR A 381 -24.53 2.86 24.48
N GLY A 382 -25.60 2.08 24.35
CA GLY A 382 -25.51 0.63 24.45
C GLY A 382 -25.86 0.12 25.86
N LYS A 383 -26.32 -1.12 25.94
CA LYS A 383 -26.75 -1.75 27.22
C LYS A 383 -25.57 -2.21 28.06
N GLU A 384 -24.41 -2.28 27.46
CA GLU A 384 -23.23 -2.97 27.94
C GLU A 384 -22.13 -2.01 28.40
N VAL A 385 -22.39 -0.72 28.37
CA VAL A 385 -21.43 0.29 28.82
C VAL A 385 -21.88 0.87 30.15
N ARG A 386 -20.99 0.92 31.09
CA ARG A 386 -21.17 1.59 32.38
C ARG A 386 -20.07 2.59 32.60
N THR A 387 -20.40 3.70 33.22
CA THR A 387 -19.41 4.68 33.63
C THR A 387 -19.60 5.05 35.10
N GLU A 388 -18.50 5.21 35.78
CA GLU A 388 -18.50 5.75 37.15
C GLU A 388 -17.23 6.58 37.39
N ARG A 389 -17.34 7.56 38.29
CA ARG A 389 -16.17 8.31 38.72
C ARG A 389 -15.32 7.50 39.68
N THR A 390 -14.02 7.64 39.57
CA THR A 390 -13.07 6.95 40.42
C THR A 390 -12.03 7.92 40.97
N ASP A 391 -11.61 7.67 42.21
CA ASP A 391 -10.51 8.44 42.85
C ASP A 391 -9.12 7.95 42.43
N SER A 392 -9.05 6.98 41.48
CA SER A 392 -7.79 6.38 41.01
C SER A 392 -7.39 6.82 39.61
N GLY A 393 -7.55 8.09 39.26
CA GLY A 393 -7.05 8.73 38.06
C GLY A 393 -5.52 8.82 38.03
N TYR A 394 -4.98 9.31 36.92
CA TYR A 394 -3.51 9.44 36.76
C TYR A 394 -2.93 10.51 37.72
N GLU A 395 -3.56 11.67 37.82
CA GLU A 395 -3.16 12.80 38.68
C GLU A 395 -4.33 13.30 39.56
N GLY A 396 -5.29 12.46 39.90
CA GLY A 396 -6.47 12.81 40.66
C GLY A 396 -7.60 11.83 40.40
N ARG A 397 -8.76 12.32 40.11
CA ARG A 397 -9.92 11.52 39.75
C ARG A 397 -9.88 11.10 38.30
N GLY A 398 -10.61 10.04 37.97
CA GLY A 398 -10.78 9.54 36.63
C GLY A 398 -12.21 9.11 36.35
N GLN A 399 -12.47 8.76 35.13
CA GLN A 399 -13.73 8.11 34.74
C GLN A 399 -13.44 6.64 34.45
N LEU A 400 -14.09 5.74 35.17
CA LEU A 400 -14.08 4.32 34.84
C LEU A 400 -15.13 4.10 33.74
N ILE A 401 -14.72 3.45 32.67
CA ILE A 401 -15.62 2.99 31.60
C ILE A 401 -15.52 1.47 31.57
N ASP A 402 -16.63 0.80 31.89
CA ASP A 402 -16.72 -0.65 31.91
C ASP A 402 -17.60 -1.12 30.74
N PHE A 403 -17.03 -1.99 29.91
CA PHE A 403 -17.72 -2.61 28.79
C PHE A 403 -18.01 -4.07 29.13
N ASP A 404 -19.26 -4.49 29.02
CA ASP A 404 -19.64 -5.90 29.21
C ASP A 404 -18.92 -6.77 28.17
N ARG A 405 -18.19 -7.77 28.66
CA ARG A 405 -17.38 -8.67 27.83
C ARG A 405 -18.20 -9.54 26.87
N SER A 406 -19.52 -9.64 27.07
CA SER A 406 -20.41 -10.37 26.17
C SER A 406 -20.70 -9.64 24.85
N CYS A 407 -20.28 -8.37 24.72
CA CYS A 407 -20.57 -7.47 23.61
C CYS A 407 -19.47 -7.38 22.59
N VAL A 408 -18.78 -8.46 22.34
CA VAL A 408 -17.58 -8.52 21.48
C VAL A 408 -17.82 -8.01 20.05
N ASP A 409 -19.07 -7.93 19.60
CA ASP A 409 -19.45 -7.62 18.22
C ASP A 409 -20.34 -6.39 18.05
N SER A 410 -20.60 -5.60 19.09
CA SER A 410 -21.48 -4.43 18.92
C SER A 410 -20.71 -3.14 18.80
N TRP A 411 -20.72 -2.58 17.62
CA TRP A 411 -20.25 -1.23 17.31
C TRP A 411 -21.13 -0.12 17.91
N ASP A 412 -22.18 -0.52 18.62
CA ASP A 412 -23.26 0.36 19.13
C ASP A 412 -23.00 0.80 20.58
N SER A 413 -21.82 0.52 21.12
CA SER A 413 -21.51 0.83 22.52
C SER A 413 -20.44 1.91 22.61
N ALA A 414 -20.78 3.04 23.18
CA ALA A 414 -19.88 4.15 23.35
C ALA A 414 -20.12 4.90 24.68
N ALA A 415 -19.07 5.47 25.23
CA ALA A 415 -19.16 6.49 26.27
C ALA A 415 -18.73 7.83 25.64
N ILE A 416 -19.62 8.81 25.64
CA ILE A 416 -19.40 10.09 25.00
C ILE A 416 -19.39 11.19 26.06
N ALA A 417 -18.35 12.02 26.06
CA ALA A 417 -18.29 13.25 26.83
C ALA A 417 -18.57 14.44 25.90
N ASP A 418 -19.60 15.22 26.23
CA ASP A 418 -19.88 16.47 25.52
C ASP A 418 -19.10 17.62 26.20
N PHE A 419 -18.46 18.43 25.40
CA PHE A 419 -17.88 19.69 25.88
C PHE A 419 -18.98 20.72 25.98
N ASP A 420 -19.19 21.29 27.18
CA ASP A 420 -20.19 22.32 27.43
C ASP A 420 -19.87 23.70 26.77
N LYS A 421 -18.69 23.82 26.20
CA LYS A 421 -18.22 25.03 25.51
C LYS A 421 -17.73 24.73 24.12
N ASP A 422 -17.86 25.74 23.26
CA ASP A 422 -17.18 25.76 21.98
C ASP A 422 -15.67 25.75 22.21
N THR A 423 -15.05 24.60 22.11
CA THR A 423 -13.61 24.47 22.25
C THR A 423 -12.96 24.66 20.89
N ASP A 424 -12.20 25.74 20.75
CA ASP A 424 -11.43 25.99 19.53
C ASP A 424 -10.10 25.21 19.60
N LEU A 425 -10.02 24.16 18.79
CA LEU A 425 -8.82 23.31 18.65
C LEU A 425 -7.97 23.70 17.44
N SER A 426 -8.27 24.80 16.75
CA SER A 426 -7.58 25.19 15.51
C SER A 426 -6.06 25.44 15.71
N GLY A 427 -5.64 25.79 16.92
CA GLY A 427 -4.24 25.96 17.29
C GLY A 427 -3.58 24.71 17.88
N ALA A 428 -4.34 23.65 18.16
CA ALA A 428 -3.82 22.44 18.78
C ALA A 428 -3.10 21.56 17.75
N LYS A 429 -1.88 21.12 18.07
CA LYS A 429 -1.15 20.14 17.29
C LYS A 429 -1.45 18.70 17.69
N TRP A 430 -1.88 18.50 18.94
CA TRP A 430 -2.09 17.21 19.55
C TRP A 430 -3.30 17.23 20.46
N LEU A 431 -4.07 16.15 20.44
CA LEU A 431 -5.04 15.81 21.48
C LEU A 431 -4.52 14.58 22.21
N ALA A 432 -4.29 14.68 23.51
CA ALA A 432 -3.82 13.56 24.31
C ALA A 432 -4.92 13.07 25.25
N VAL A 433 -5.15 11.75 25.25
CA VAL A 433 -6.05 11.08 26.18
C VAL A 433 -5.24 10.04 26.95
N ARG A 434 -5.31 10.09 28.27
CA ARG A 434 -4.66 9.08 29.10
C ARG A 434 -5.67 8.01 29.49
N ILE A 435 -5.33 6.77 29.16
CA ILE A 435 -6.17 5.61 29.42
C ILE A 435 -5.36 4.62 30.24
N LYS A 436 -5.95 4.14 31.33
CA LYS A 436 -5.41 3.04 32.13
C LYS A 436 -6.29 1.82 31.91
N GLY A 437 -5.76 0.82 31.22
CA GLY A 437 -6.42 -0.48 31.03
C GLY A 437 -6.16 -1.42 32.19
N ASP A 438 -7.00 -2.41 32.32
CA ASP A 438 -6.89 -3.50 33.31
C ASP A 438 -5.93 -4.63 32.87
N GLY A 439 -5.31 -4.46 31.69
CA GLY A 439 -4.45 -5.48 31.07
C GLY A 439 -5.18 -6.36 30.06
N ASP A 440 -6.47 -6.19 29.87
CA ASP A 440 -7.20 -6.81 28.76
C ASP A 440 -6.98 -5.97 27.50
N MET A 441 -6.31 -6.52 26.50
CA MET A 441 -5.82 -5.86 25.30
C MET A 441 -6.94 -5.50 24.30
N ARG A 442 -8.08 -5.02 24.75
CA ARG A 442 -9.14 -4.55 23.86
C ARG A 442 -8.90 -3.12 23.42
N LYS A 443 -9.28 -2.83 22.20
CA LYS A 443 -9.15 -1.48 21.67
C LYS A 443 -10.21 -0.55 22.22
N ILE A 444 -9.76 0.66 22.45
CA ILE A 444 -10.63 1.80 22.71
C ILE A 444 -10.50 2.72 21.49
N GLY A 445 -11.59 2.89 20.75
CA GLY A 445 -11.68 3.93 19.74
C GLY A 445 -11.88 5.29 20.43
N ILE A 446 -11.11 6.29 20.02
CA ILE A 446 -11.34 7.68 20.45
C ILE A 446 -11.93 8.43 19.26
N GLY A 447 -13.14 8.96 19.43
CA GLY A 447 -13.81 9.76 18.43
C GLY A 447 -13.86 11.23 18.84
N LEU A 448 -13.66 12.12 17.88
CA LEU A 448 -13.90 13.56 18.03
C LEU A 448 -14.96 13.97 17.01
N GLU A 449 -16.14 14.38 17.47
CA GLU A 449 -17.19 14.90 16.62
C GLU A 449 -17.14 16.44 16.62
N LEU A 450 -17.14 17.01 15.41
CA LEU A 450 -17.22 18.46 15.23
C LEU A 450 -18.68 18.92 15.16
N LYS A 451 -18.92 20.21 15.38
CA LYS A 451 -20.26 20.81 15.30
C LYS A 451 -20.98 20.62 13.98
N ASP A 452 -20.26 20.43 12.90
CA ASP A 452 -20.84 20.18 11.58
C ASP A 452 -21.14 18.67 11.32
N GLY A 453 -21.00 17.83 12.35
CA GLY A 453 -21.28 16.41 12.30
C GLY A 453 -20.13 15.56 11.73
N ARG A 454 -18.97 16.13 11.41
CA ARG A 454 -17.81 15.34 11.00
C ARG A 454 -17.22 14.62 12.20
N LEU A 455 -17.06 13.32 12.08
CA LEU A 455 -16.47 12.46 13.09
C LEU A 455 -15.04 12.06 12.69
N PHE A 456 -14.12 12.35 13.59
CA PHE A 456 -12.74 11.85 13.49
C PHE A 456 -12.56 10.76 14.53
N THR A 457 -12.19 9.56 14.11
CA THR A 457 -11.95 8.44 15.02
C THR A 457 -10.54 7.94 14.88
N THR A 458 -9.95 7.54 16.00
CA THR A 458 -8.70 6.76 16.04
C THR A 458 -8.92 5.56 16.94
N TYR A 459 -8.25 4.47 16.65
CA TYR A 459 -8.34 3.23 17.41
C TYR A 459 -6.98 2.84 17.96
#